data_d75f3d4e6114c6fcccc2ba64cca14a27
#
_entry.id   d75f3d4e6114c6fcccc2ba64cca14a27
#
_cell.length_a   1.000
_cell.length_b   1.000
_cell.length_c   1.000
_cell.angle_alpha   90.00
_cell.angle_beta   90.00
_cell.angle_gamma   90.00
#
_symmetry.space_group_name_H-M   'P 1'
#
loop_
_entity.id
_entity.type
_entity.pdbx_description
1 polymer ?
#
loop_
_entity_poly.entity_id
_entity_poly.type
_entity_poly.pdbx_seq_one_letter_code
_entity_poly.pdbx_strand_id
1 'polypeptide(L)'
;MIAYAMIYLKRLDDKGGIILTYGIVFLVIIFLVLFIIAAKTCYVKAPPNVAYIISGITKNPRILIGIGGFKIPLLERVDMLYLGQMSVDIKTSQSVPTNDFINVKVDAVAKIIVDKENGIYLAARNFLNMEPADITPACRILLRVICVRLSVRWI
;
A
#
# COMPACT_ATOMS: atom_id res chain seq x y z
N MET A 1 50.81 -47.76 -26.63
CA MET A 1 49.94 -47.84 -25.49
C MET A 1 49.85 -46.46 -24.78
N ILE A 2 50.94 -45.75 -24.50
CA ILE A 2 51.02 -44.49 -23.83
C ILE A 2 50.32 -43.35 -24.61
N ALA A 3 50.44 -43.28 -25.92
CA ALA A 3 49.82 -42.29 -26.78
C ALA A 3 48.28 -42.38 -26.80
N TYR A 4 47.72 -43.58 -26.75
CA TYR A 4 46.28 -43.81 -26.65
C TYR A 4 45.72 -43.34 -25.28
N ALA A 5 46.46 -43.56 -24.22
CA ALA A 5 46.08 -43.10 -22.88
C ALA A 5 46.08 -41.55 -22.79
N MET A 6 47.07 -40.87 -23.38
CA MET A 6 47.15 -39.45 -23.46
C MET A 6 45.98 -38.84 -24.26
N ILE A 7 45.62 -39.44 -25.39
CA ILE A 7 44.49 -39.00 -26.21
C ILE A 7 43.17 -39.19 -25.45
N TYR A 8 43.03 -40.28 -24.71
CA TYR A 8 41.83 -40.52 -23.87
C TYR A 8 41.73 -39.56 -22.70
N LEU A 9 42.85 -39.29 -22.01
CA LEU A 9 42.90 -38.31 -20.92
C LEU A 9 42.58 -36.88 -21.41
N LYS A 10 43.14 -36.50 -22.56
CA LYS A 10 42.88 -35.21 -23.21
C LYS A 10 41.41 -35.10 -23.65
N ARG A 11 40.79 -36.19 -24.10
CA ARG A 11 39.37 -36.23 -24.48
C ARG A 11 38.43 -36.21 -23.29
N LEU A 12 38.85 -36.76 -22.14
CA LEU A 12 38.11 -36.67 -20.87
C LEU A 12 38.18 -35.26 -20.28
N ASP A 13 39.34 -34.61 -20.40
CA ASP A 13 39.56 -33.26 -19.95
C ASP A 13 38.73 -32.25 -20.77
N ASP A 14 38.69 -32.45 -22.09
CA ASP A 14 37.88 -31.64 -23.00
C ASP A 14 36.37 -31.82 -22.77
N LYS A 15 35.89 -33.02 -22.47
CA LYS A 15 34.50 -33.29 -22.10
C LYS A 15 34.18 -32.77 -20.70
N GLY A 16 35.08 -32.86 -19.75
CA GLY A 16 34.95 -32.29 -18.41
C GLY A 16 34.88 -30.79 -18.44
N GLY A 17 35.72 -30.13 -19.26
CA GLY A 17 35.67 -28.69 -19.48
C GLY A 17 34.36 -28.22 -20.11
N ILE A 18 33.86 -28.93 -21.10
CA ILE A 18 32.58 -28.62 -21.75
C ILE A 18 31.41 -28.74 -20.77
N ILE A 19 31.32 -29.81 -19.99
CA ILE A 19 30.27 -30.04 -18.99
C ILE A 19 30.32 -28.94 -17.91
N LEU A 20 31.52 -28.60 -17.44
CA LEU A 20 31.72 -27.53 -16.47
C LEU A 20 31.25 -26.19 -17.02
N THR A 21 31.56 -25.87 -18.28
CA THR A 21 31.15 -24.64 -18.96
C THR A 21 29.62 -24.55 -19.07
N TYR A 22 28.94 -25.61 -19.50
CA TYR A 22 27.50 -25.65 -19.56
C TYR A 22 26.86 -25.53 -18.16
N GLY A 23 27.48 -26.16 -17.14
CA GLY A 23 27.04 -26.02 -15.74
C GLY A 23 27.10 -24.57 -15.24
N ILE A 24 28.22 -23.88 -15.53
CA ILE A 24 28.37 -22.46 -15.17
C ILE A 24 27.35 -21.59 -15.90
N VAL A 25 27.18 -21.78 -17.21
CA VAL A 25 26.19 -21.03 -18.02
C VAL A 25 24.77 -21.23 -17.47
N PHE A 26 24.41 -22.48 -17.15
CA PHE A 26 23.09 -22.78 -16.57
C PHE A 26 22.88 -22.12 -15.20
N LEU A 27 23.90 -22.12 -14.35
CA LEU A 27 23.87 -21.46 -13.05
C LEU A 27 23.71 -19.93 -13.19
N VAL A 28 24.41 -19.31 -14.15
CA VAL A 28 24.27 -17.87 -14.45
C VAL A 28 22.87 -17.55 -14.94
N ILE A 29 22.27 -18.38 -15.79
CA ILE A 29 20.91 -18.18 -16.27
C ILE A 29 19.92 -18.26 -15.12
N ILE A 30 20.03 -19.26 -14.23
CA ILE A 30 19.18 -19.39 -13.05
C ILE A 30 19.32 -18.14 -12.16
N PHE A 31 20.54 -17.70 -11.89
CA PHE A 31 20.80 -16.51 -11.07
C PHE A 31 20.16 -15.27 -11.69
N LEU A 32 20.27 -15.09 -13.01
CA LEU A 32 19.68 -13.98 -13.73
C LEU A 32 18.15 -13.98 -13.67
N VAL A 33 17.52 -15.15 -13.81
CA VAL A 33 16.06 -15.30 -13.67
C VAL A 33 15.60 -14.96 -12.26
N LEU A 34 16.29 -15.47 -11.23
CA LEU A 34 15.99 -15.15 -9.84
C LEU A 34 16.17 -13.66 -9.55
N PHE A 35 17.19 -13.03 -10.11
CA PHE A 35 17.43 -11.59 -9.97
C PHE A 35 16.29 -10.75 -10.59
N ILE A 36 15.80 -11.13 -11.77
CA ILE A 36 14.67 -10.45 -12.43
C ILE A 36 13.39 -10.60 -11.60
N ILE A 37 13.11 -11.79 -11.05
CA ILE A 37 11.95 -12.02 -10.19
C ILE A 37 12.04 -11.16 -8.92
N ALA A 38 13.20 -11.13 -8.27
CA ALA A 38 13.44 -10.31 -7.09
C ALA A 38 13.25 -8.81 -7.39
N ALA A 39 13.79 -8.31 -8.50
CA ALA A 39 13.65 -6.92 -8.90
C ALA A 39 12.18 -6.52 -9.12
N LYS A 40 11.37 -7.37 -9.76
CA LYS A 40 9.93 -7.13 -9.94
C LYS A 40 9.16 -7.12 -8.62
N THR A 41 9.52 -7.97 -7.67
CA THR A 41 8.86 -8.05 -6.36
C THR A 41 9.20 -6.86 -5.46
N CYS A 42 10.38 -6.25 -5.66
CA CYS A 42 10.82 -5.08 -4.91
C CYS A 42 10.17 -3.77 -5.37
N TYR A 43 9.64 -3.71 -6.59
CA TYR A 43 9.07 -2.47 -7.13
C TYR A 43 7.58 -2.36 -6.82
N VAL A 44 7.18 -1.25 -6.20
CA VAL A 44 5.79 -0.93 -5.85
C VAL A 44 5.43 0.43 -6.42
N LYS A 45 4.28 0.53 -7.11
CA LYS A 45 3.77 1.78 -7.65
C LYS A 45 2.45 2.14 -6.97
N ALA A 46 2.41 3.28 -6.28
CA ALA A 46 1.22 3.79 -5.63
C ALA A 46 0.32 4.51 -6.65
N PRO A 47 -1.00 4.22 -6.71
CA PRO A 47 -1.94 5.03 -7.47
C PRO A 47 -2.15 6.39 -6.79
N PRO A 48 -2.65 7.42 -7.50
CA PRO A 48 -2.75 8.80 -6.99
C PRO A 48 -3.82 8.99 -5.90
N ASN A 49 -4.77 8.07 -5.80
CA ASN A 49 -5.87 8.10 -4.83
C ASN A 49 -5.61 7.25 -3.57
N VAL A 50 -4.44 6.62 -3.48
CA VAL A 50 -4.03 5.81 -2.35
C VAL A 50 -2.60 6.18 -1.94
N ALA A 51 -2.36 6.34 -0.65
CA ALA A 51 -1.01 6.43 -0.12
C ALA A 51 -0.53 5.03 0.29
N TYR A 52 0.64 4.62 -0.18
CA TYR A 52 1.34 3.46 0.34
C TYR A 52 2.32 3.92 1.42
N ILE A 53 2.15 3.36 2.60
CA ILE A 53 2.99 3.63 3.76
C ILE A 53 3.90 2.43 3.94
N ILE A 54 5.20 2.63 3.67
CA ILE A 54 6.22 1.59 3.81
C ILE A 54 6.84 1.72 5.19
N SER A 55 6.61 0.71 6.01
CA SER A 55 7.13 0.61 7.38
C SER A 55 8.05 -0.61 7.52
N GLY A 56 9.06 -0.51 8.38
CA GLY A 56 9.96 -1.62 8.68
C GLY A 56 11.31 -1.15 9.19
N ILE A 57 12.31 -1.03 8.34
CA ILE A 57 13.70 -0.78 8.73
C ILE A 57 13.92 0.62 9.30
N THR A 58 13.21 1.61 8.76
CA THR A 58 13.41 3.02 9.10
C THR A 58 12.43 3.45 10.19
N LYS A 59 12.89 4.23 11.18
CA LYS A 59 12.04 4.78 12.26
C LYS A 59 10.86 5.62 11.72
N ASN A 60 11.08 6.34 10.62
CA ASN A 60 10.05 7.14 9.98
C ASN A 60 9.49 6.37 8.77
N PRO A 61 8.18 6.10 8.70
CA PRO A 61 7.57 5.44 7.56
C PRO A 61 7.71 6.30 6.31
N ARG A 62 7.98 5.66 5.17
CA ARG A 62 8.01 6.33 3.86
C ARG A 62 6.62 6.32 3.24
N ILE A 63 6.17 7.47 2.78
CA ILE A 63 4.86 7.65 2.16
C ILE A 63 5.04 7.83 0.65
N LEU A 64 4.38 6.99 -0.13
CA LEU A 64 4.37 7.03 -1.60
C LEU A 64 2.95 7.37 -2.08
N ILE A 65 2.81 8.47 -2.82
CA ILE A 65 1.55 8.92 -3.42
C ILE A 65 1.78 9.21 -4.90
N GLY A 66 1.16 8.43 -5.78
CA GLY A 66 1.28 8.63 -7.22
C GLY A 66 2.67 8.36 -7.81
N ILE A 67 3.61 7.91 -7.00
CA ILE A 67 4.99 7.62 -7.40
C ILE A 67 5.34 6.15 -7.14
N GLY A 68 6.34 5.65 -7.86
CA GLY A 68 6.91 4.33 -7.62
C GLY A 68 7.99 4.38 -6.56
N GLY A 69 8.14 3.29 -5.83
CA GLY A 69 9.20 3.12 -4.85
C GLY A 69 9.70 1.69 -4.79
N PHE A 70 10.86 1.51 -4.17
CA PHE A 70 11.41 0.19 -3.90
C PHE A 70 11.14 -0.20 -2.45
N LYS A 71 10.72 -1.46 -2.26
CA LYS A 71 10.57 -2.09 -0.95
C LYS A 71 11.45 -3.33 -0.87
N ILE A 72 11.88 -3.67 0.33
CA ILE A 72 12.56 -4.93 0.60
C ILE A 72 11.50 -5.93 1.11
N PRO A 73 11.11 -6.93 0.31
CA PRO A 73 9.92 -7.74 0.59
C PRO A 73 9.96 -8.54 1.89
N LEU A 74 11.14 -8.86 2.41
CA LEU A 74 11.29 -9.57 3.68
C LEU A 74 11.28 -8.67 4.92
N LEU A 75 11.67 -7.39 4.79
CA LEU A 75 11.96 -6.51 5.91
C LEU A 75 10.99 -5.32 5.98
N GLU A 76 10.31 -4.99 4.90
CA GLU A 76 9.40 -3.84 4.81
C GLU A 76 7.97 -4.30 4.50
N ARG A 77 7.02 -3.76 5.25
CA ARG A 77 5.58 -3.92 5.05
C ARG A 77 5.03 -2.71 4.32
N VAL A 78 4.10 -2.96 3.41
CA VAL A 78 3.37 -1.91 2.70
C VAL A 78 1.93 -1.92 3.19
N ASP A 79 1.51 -0.83 3.76
CA ASP A 79 0.14 -0.59 4.20
C ASP A 79 -0.51 0.44 3.29
N MET A 80 -1.84 0.34 3.10
CA MET A 80 -2.62 1.21 2.22
C MET A 80 -3.48 2.18 3.01
N LEU A 81 -3.48 3.45 2.59
CA LEU A 81 -4.38 4.47 3.11
C LEU A 81 -5.13 5.10 1.94
N TYR A 82 -6.46 5.08 1.97
CA TYR A 82 -7.29 5.70 0.96
C TYR A 82 -7.33 7.22 1.13
N LEU A 83 -6.96 7.96 0.07
CA LEU A 83 -6.92 9.43 0.04
C LEU A 83 -8.06 10.05 -0.78
N GLY A 84 -8.81 9.21 -1.48
CA GLY A 84 -9.89 9.68 -2.33
C GLY A 84 -11.00 10.38 -1.56
N GLN A 85 -11.79 11.17 -2.26
CA GLN A 85 -12.96 11.81 -1.70
C GLN A 85 -14.02 10.78 -1.33
N MET A 86 -14.57 10.88 -0.13
CA MET A 86 -15.66 10.03 0.36
C MET A 86 -16.87 10.92 0.69
N SER A 87 -18.07 10.48 0.31
CA SER A 87 -19.31 11.13 0.68
C SER A 87 -19.97 10.38 1.83
N VAL A 88 -20.36 11.11 2.86
CA VAL A 88 -21.01 10.57 4.06
C VAL A 88 -22.39 11.19 4.19
N ASP A 89 -23.42 10.35 4.10
CA ASP A 89 -24.80 10.78 4.34
C ASP A 89 -25.05 10.84 5.85
N ILE A 90 -25.45 12.03 6.31
CA ILE A 90 -25.77 12.30 7.71
C ILE A 90 -27.28 12.50 7.80
N LYS A 91 -27.98 11.49 8.32
CA LYS A 91 -29.41 11.59 8.58
C LYS A 91 -29.67 11.58 10.08
N THR A 92 -30.47 12.55 10.54
CA THR A 92 -30.91 12.53 11.93
C THR A 92 -32.08 11.55 12.06
N SER A 93 -31.92 10.54 12.92
CA SER A 93 -32.98 9.54 13.16
C SER A 93 -34.15 10.13 13.96
N GLN A 94 -33.88 11.14 14.74
CA GLN A 94 -34.87 11.85 15.58
C GLN A 94 -34.83 13.35 15.26
N SER A 95 -35.96 14.01 15.39
CA SER A 95 -36.02 15.46 15.31
C SER A 95 -35.25 16.09 16.46
N VAL A 96 -34.51 17.16 16.16
CA VAL A 96 -33.73 17.94 17.12
C VAL A 96 -34.47 19.23 17.43
N PRO A 97 -34.73 19.56 18.71
CA PRO A 97 -35.33 20.83 19.05
C PRO A 97 -34.34 21.98 18.80
N THR A 98 -34.81 23.02 18.16
CA THR A 98 -34.09 24.29 18.03
C THR A 98 -34.26 25.16 19.30
N ASN A 99 -33.56 26.30 19.36
CA ASN A 99 -33.73 27.27 20.45
C ASN A 99 -35.17 27.77 20.58
N ASP A 100 -35.93 27.80 19.48
CA ASP A 100 -37.34 28.22 19.46
C ASP A 100 -38.31 27.06 19.74
N PHE A 101 -37.80 25.93 20.26
CA PHE A 101 -38.59 24.73 20.60
C PHE A 101 -39.27 24.07 19.37
N ILE A 102 -38.80 24.36 18.17
CA ILE A 102 -39.30 23.73 16.94
C ILE A 102 -38.49 22.44 16.65
N ASN A 103 -39.20 21.36 16.44
CA ASN A 103 -38.55 20.09 16.09
C ASN A 103 -38.21 20.04 14.59
N VAL A 104 -36.90 19.99 14.25
CA VAL A 104 -36.40 19.88 12.87
C VAL A 104 -35.70 18.57 12.62
N LYS A 105 -35.84 18.04 11.41
CA LYS A 105 -35.02 16.93 10.89
C LYS A 105 -33.97 17.51 9.97
N VAL A 106 -32.72 17.12 10.18
CA VAL A 106 -31.60 17.62 9.39
C VAL A 106 -31.02 16.44 8.60
N ASP A 107 -31.02 16.56 7.28
CA ASP A 107 -30.36 15.66 6.36
C ASP A 107 -29.24 16.42 5.64
N ALA A 108 -28.03 15.91 5.71
CA ALA A 108 -26.85 16.52 5.12
C ALA A 108 -25.93 15.50 4.47
N VAL A 109 -25.22 15.91 3.43
CA VAL A 109 -24.17 15.10 2.81
C VAL A 109 -22.84 15.83 3.02
N ALA A 110 -21.92 15.18 3.74
CA ALA A 110 -20.58 15.69 3.93
C ALA A 110 -19.61 14.98 3.00
N LYS A 111 -18.75 15.76 2.34
CA LYS A 111 -17.64 15.24 1.56
C LYS A 111 -16.36 15.35 2.37
N ILE A 112 -15.69 14.23 2.55
CA ILE A 112 -14.46 14.12 3.35
C ILE A 112 -13.31 13.78 2.42
N ILE A 113 -12.17 14.42 2.62
CA ILE A 113 -10.91 14.12 1.95
C ILE A 113 -9.78 14.13 2.99
N VAL A 114 -8.80 13.24 2.81
CA VAL A 114 -7.62 13.23 3.66
C VAL A 114 -6.62 14.27 3.12
N ASP A 115 -6.19 15.18 3.99
CA ASP A 115 -5.16 16.15 3.64
C ASP A 115 -3.81 15.44 3.41
N LYS A 116 -3.21 15.72 2.24
CA LYS A 116 -1.96 15.07 1.79
C LYS A 116 -0.72 15.59 2.51
N GLU A 117 -0.76 16.80 3.06
CA GLU A 117 0.41 17.42 3.67
C GLU A 117 0.50 17.14 5.17
N ASN A 118 -0.55 17.41 5.92
CA ASN A 118 -0.52 17.34 7.38
C ASN A 118 -1.39 16.21 7.96
N GLY A 119 -2.38 15.74 7.20
CA GLY A 119 -3.38 14.79 7.68
C GLY A 119 -3.00 13.32 7.57
N ILE A 120 -2.00 12.96 6.76
CA ILE A 120 -1.70 11.55 6.43
C ILE A 120 -1.31 10.72 7.66
N TYR A 121 -0.46 11.24 8.54
CA TYR A 121 -0.01 10.50 9.73
C TYR A 121 -1.15 10.26 10.72
N LEU A 122 -2.04 11.26 10.88
CA LEU A 122 -3.20 11.13 11.74
C LEU A 122 -4.24 10.17 11.16
N ALA A 123 -4.48 10.25 9.86
CA ALA A 123 -5.37 9.34 9.15
C ALA A 123 -4.83 7.91 9.15
N ALA A 124 -3.53 7.71 8.99
CA ALA A 124 -2.89 6.41 9.05
C ALA A 124 -3.07 5.72 10.40
N ARG A 125 -3.02 6.46 11.51
CA ARG A 125 -3.25 5.87 12.84
C ARG A 125 -4.64 5.27 13.02
N ASN A 126 -5.65 5.80 12.32
CA ASN A 126 -7.04 5.44 12.53
C ASN A 126 -7.65 4.61 11.39
N PHE A 127 -7.17 4.77 10.16
CA PHE A 127 -7.82 4.24 8.95
C PHE A 127 -6.88 3.43 8.05
N LEU A 128 -5.75 2.95 8.59
CA LEU A 128 -4.79 2.14 7.85
C LEU A 128 -5.43 0.82 7.41
N ASN A 129 -5.25 0.45 6.14
CA ASN A 129 -5.80 -0.77 5.54
C ASN A 129 -7.33 -0.89 5.60
N MET A 130 -8.06 0.23 5.79
CA MET A 130 -9.51 0.25 5.74
C MET A 130 -9.99 0.62 4.33
N GLU A 131 -11.07 -0.01 3.89
CA GLU A 131 -11.76 0.37 2.67
C GLU A 131 -12.64 1.63 2.90
N PRO A 132 -12.94 2.41 1.84
CA PRO A 132 -13.82 3.58 1.95
C PRO A 132 -15.20 3.24 2.56
N ALA A 133 -15.68 2.02 2.33
CA ALA A 133 -16.94 1.53 2.90
C ALA A 133 -16.93 1.43 4.43
N ASP A 134 -15.78 1.11 5.01
CA ASP A 134 -15.61 0.96 6.46
C ASP A 134 -15.32 2.31 7.14
N ILE A 135 -14.66 3.22 6.45
CA ILE A 135 -14.35 4.57 6.96
C ILE A 135 -15.62 5.42 7.06
N THR A 136 -16.51 5.30 6.09
CA THR A 136 -17.76 6.08 6.01
C THR A 136 -18.63 5.98 7.27
N PRO A 137 -18.95 4.80 7.83
CA PRO A 137 -19.77 4.70 9.05
C PRO A 137 -19.06 5.27 10.29
N ALA A 138 -17.74 5.11 10.40
CA ALA A 138 -16.99 5.69 11.52
C ALA A 138 -17.05 7.23 11.52
N CYS A 139 -16.86 7.83 10.35
CA CYS A 139 -16.97 9.28 10.18
C CYS A 139 -18.41 9.79 10.37
N ARG A 140 -19.42 9.01 10.00
CA ARG A 140 -20.85 9.39 10.14
C ARG A 140 -21.22 9.70 11.59
N ILE A 141 -20.73 8.91 12.54
CA ILE A 141 -21.03 9.11 13.97
C ILE A 141 -20.51 10.46 14.45
N LEU A 142 -19.26 10.79 14.11
CA LEU A 142 -18.63 12.05 14.51
C LEU A 142 -19.30 13.25 13.85
N LEU A 143 -19.59 13.16 12.56
CA LEU A 143 -20.24 14.25 11.81
C LEU A 143 -21.68 14.50 12.25
N ARG A 144 -22.42 13.45 12.64
CA ARG A 144 -23.78 13.60 13.20
C ARG A 144 -23.77 14.49 14.43
N VAL A 145 -22.83 14.28 15.36
CA VAL A 145 -22.72 15.10 16.58
C VAL A 145 -22.42 16.55 16.24
N ILE A 146 -21.54 16.79 15.26
CA ILE A 146 -21.19 18.15 14.81
C ILE A 146 -22.39 18.84 14.14
N CYS A 147 -23.11 18.15 13.25
CA CYS A 147 -24.28 18.71 12.58
C CYS A 147 -25.38 19.04 13.54
N VAL A 148 -25.68 18.19 14.52
CA VAL A 148 -26.67 18.47 15.56
C VAL A 148 -26.27 19.71 16.39
N ARG A 149 -25.00 19.81 16.78
CA ARG A 149 -24.49 20.95 17.54
C ARG A 149 -24.55 22.25 16.75
N LEU A 150 -24.30 22.22 15.44
CA LEU A 150 -24.41 23.39 14.57
C LEU A 150 -25.88 23.81 14.37
N SER A 151 -26.80 22.87 14.13
CA SER A 151 -28.22 23.19 13.95
C SER A 151 -28.82 23.87 15.16
N VAL A 152 -28.43 23.48 16.37
CA VAL A 152 -28.88 24.14 17.61
C VAL A 152 -28.30 25.56 17.77
N ARG A 153 -27.17 25.89 17.17
CA ARG A 153 -26.48 27.18 17.32
C ARG A 153 -26.88 28.24 16.29
N TRP A 154 -27.35 27.84 15.11
CA TRP A 154 -27.60 28.76 13.99
C TRP A 154 -29.09 29.03 13.71
N ILE A 155 -29.98 28.38 14.41
CA ILE A 155 -31.42 28.59 14.37
C ILE A 155 -31.88 28.96 15.78
#